data_90d33384880575f28cd7a65b1ad67767
#
_entry.id   90d33384880575f28cd7a65b1ad67767
#
_cell.length_a   1.000
_cell.length_b   1.000
_cell.length_c   1.000
_cell.angle_alpha   90.00
_cell.angle_beta   90.00
_cell.angle_gamma   90.00
#
_symmetry.space_group_name_H-M   'P 1'
#
loop_
_entity.id
_entity.type
_entity.pdbx_description
1 polymer ?
#
loop_
_entity_poly.entity_id
_entity_poly.type
_entity_poly.pdbx_seq_one_letter_code
_entity_poly.pdbx_strand_id
1 'polypeptide(L)'
;MINLKNVVSKVVKLAAFSVVAISVVGCTGNPYEETVNGRNDVVTIGDSIFDLNGVIQETLEARAGTQFRDYTQSGAELSGGLLAPSVIEQFLDANAHNGNINTILMDGAGNDILIPATLLDPYGCRTHWYRWWPSNSCYNLINDQYFIAVDFLNYIAATGVQDIVWLGYYELPRGNANLTTALNYGDDLLGYACEVSSSANCQFVDPRGTVPASQVESDDIHPTPAGSVNLANQIWPVLDPLL
;
A
#
# COMPACT_ATOMS: atom_id res chain seq x y z
N MET A 1 5.26 -1.86 -41.23
CA MET A 1 5.41 -0.82 -40.18
C MET A 1 4.02 -0.24 -39.90
N ILE A 2 3.40 -0.68 -38.83
CA ILE A 2 2.04 -0.26 -38.42
C ILE A 2 2.23 1.03 -37.60
N ASN A 3 1.58 2.08 -38.00
CA ASN A 3 1.73 3.43 -37.42
C ASN A 3 0.97 3.47 -36.06
N LEU A 4 1.72 3.41 -34.97
CA LEU A 4 1.21 3.34 -33.58
C LEU A 4 0.34 4.55 -33.17
N LYS A 5 0.40 5.67 -33.91
CA LYS A 5 -0.39 6.87 -33.60
C LYS A 5 -1.89 6.75 -33.88
N ASN A 6 -2.31 5.78 -34.70
CA ASN A 6 -3.72 5.62 -35.08
C ASN A 6 -4.49 4.64 -34.22
N VAL A 7 -3.84 3.93 -33.29
CA VAL A 7 -4.50 2.98 -32.39
C VAL A 7 -4.98 3.68 -31.11
N VAL A 8 -4.25 4.68 -30.63
CA VAL A 8 -4.59 5.42 -29.39
C VAL A 8 -5.81 6.35 -29.58
N SER A 9 -6.11 6.80 -30.79
CA SER A 9 -7.22 7.74 -31.05
C SER A 9 -8.61 7.11 -31.12
N LYS A 10 -8.75 5.78 -31.17
CA LYS A 10 -10.06 5.11 -31.30
C LYS A 10 -10.61 4.49 -30.03
N VAL A 11 -9.84 4.42 -28.95
CA VAL A 11 -10.27 3.83 -27.66
C VAL A 11 -10.86 4.88 -26.71
N VAL A 12 -10.69 6.18 -26.97
CA VAL A 12 -11.11 7.27 -26.06
C VAL A 12 -12.59 7.68 -26.22
N LYS A 13 -13.37 7.05 -27.07
CA LYS A 13 -14.74 7.56 -27.39
C LYS A 13 -15.91 6.68 -26.95
N LEU A 14 -15.78 5.76 -26.01
CA LEU A 14 -16.97 5.10 -25.43
C LEU A 14 -16.70 4.57 -24.02
N ALA A 15 -16.67 5.46 -23.06
CA ALA A 15 -16.97 5.13 -21.67
C ALA A 15 -17.42 6.40 -20.95
N ALA A 16 -18.70 6.72 -21.10
CA ALA A 16 -19.37 7.56 -20.12
C ALA A 16 -19.59 6.67 -18.90
N PHE A 17 -18.58 6.53 -18.05
CA PHE A 17 -18.71 5.89 -16.75
C PHE A 17 -19.23 6.92 -15.76
N SER A 18 -20.34 6.59 -15.14
CA SER A 18 -20.79 7.24 -13.92
C SER A 18 -19.71 7.00 -12.87
N VAL A 19 -18.81 7.99 -12.74
CA VAL A 19 -17.91 8.09 -11.60
C VAL A 19 -18.83 8.34 -10.42
N VAL A 20 -19.06 7.32 -9.61
CA VAL A 20 -19.50 7.52 -8.23
C VAL A 20 -18.34 8.25 -7.58
N ALA A 21 -18.45 9.57 -7.53
CA ALA A 21 -17.57 10.39 -6.74
C ALA A 21 -17.83 10.03 -5.27
N ILE A 22 -17.02 9.13 -4.74
CA ILE A 22 -16.87 9.02 -3.30
C ILE A 22 -16.14 10.30 -2.92
N SER A 23 -16.90 11.29 -2.45
CA SER A 23 -16.35 12.48 -1.83
C SER A 23 -15.77 12.06 -0.47
N VAL A 24 -14.54 11.57 -0.50
CA VAL A 24 -13.72 11.46 0.69
C VAL A 24 -13.29 12.88 1.05
N VAL A 25 -14.03 13.51 1.96
CA VAL A 25 -13.56 14.71 2.64
C VAL A 25 -12.63 14.21 3.76
N GLY A 26 -11.45 13.74 3.37
CA GLY A 26 -10.34 13.63 4.29
C GLY A 26 -9.79 15.05 4.53
N CYS A 27 -9.63 15.47 5.75
CA CYS A 27 -8.74 16.59 6.06
C CYS A 27 -7.32 16.11 5.75
N THR A 28 -6.93 16.19 4.49
CA THR A 28 -5.54 16.02 4.10
C THR A 28 -4.80 17.25 4.56
N GLY A 29 -4.09 17.15 5.69
CA GLY A 29 -2.99 18.04 5.96
C GLY A 29 -2.06 18.02 4.73
N ASN A 30 -1.31 19.09 4.52
CA ASN A 30 -0.36 19.12 3.41
C ASN A 30 0.67 17.98 3.66
N PRO A 31 0.69 16.91 2.85
CA PRO A 31 1.49 15.71 3.14
C PRO A 31 3.00 15.97 3.18
N TYR A 32 3.45 17.16 2.80
CA TYR A 32 4.85 17.52 2.66
C TYR A 32 5.39 18.40 3.79
N GLU A 33 4.60 18.68 4.83
CA GLU A 33 5.07 19.57 5.89
C GLU A 33 5.95 18.84 6.91
N GLU A 34 7.22 19.27 7.00
CA GLU A 34 8.03 18.97 8.17
C GLU A 34 7.41 19.63 9.40
N THR A 35 7.25 18.84 10.46
CA THR A 35 6.74 19.39 11.72
C THR A 35 7.90 20.01 12.52
N VAL A 36 7.67 21.17 13.13
CA VAL A 36 8.70 21.94 13.85
C VAL A 36 9.35 21.15 14.99
N ASN A 37 8.63 20.19 15.58
CA ASN A 37 9.10 19.33 16.66
C ASN A 37 8.93 17.84 16.36
N GLY A 38 8.78 17.45 15.07
CA GLY A 38 8.55 16.07 14.67
C GLY A 38 9.84 15.30 14.45
N ARG A 39 9.66 13.98 14.40
CA ARG A 39 10.68 13.03 13.91
C ARG A 39 10.65 13.06 12.37
N ASN A 40 11.27 14.12 11.80
CA ASN A 40 11.31 14.32 10.34
C ASN A 40 12.21 13.30 9.62
N ASP A 41 12.92 12.48 10.36
CA ASP A 41 13.67 11.33 9.91
C ASP A 41 12.83 10.03 9.84
N VAL A 42 11.55 10.07 10.30
CA VAL A 42 10.58 9.01 10.14
C VAL A 42 9.56 9.43 9.08
N VAL A 43 9.39 8.61 8.06
CA VAL A 43 8.51 8.88 6.91
C VAL A 43 7.49 7.76 6.77
N THR A 44 6.22 8.14 6.62
CA THR A 44 5.14 7.21 6.27
C THR A 44 4.82 7.36 4.79
N ILE A 45 4.80 6.23 4.08
CA ILE A 45 4.38 6.10 2.68
C ILE A 45 3.40 4.95 2.55
N GLY A 46 2.53 4.99 1.55
CA GLY A 46 1.57 3.90 1.39
C GLY A 46 0.26 4.30 0.73
N ASP A 47 -0.72 3.45 0.91
CA ASP A 47 -2.02 3.58 0.26
C ASP A 47 -3.17 3.96 1.22
N SER A 48 -4.39 3.59 0.86
CA SER A 48 -5.60 3.93 1.61
C SER A 48 -5.71 3.27 2.99
N ILE A 49 -4.94 2.24 3.27
CA ILE A 49 -4.93 1.60 4.60
C ILE A 49 -4.38 2.59 5.64
N PHE A 50 -3.35 3.33 5.28
CA PHE A 50 -2.83 4.41 6.11
C PHE A 50 -3.61 5.72 5.94
N ASP A 51 -3.83 6.17 4.68
CA ASP A 51 -4.33 7.52 4.38
C ASP A 51 -5.81 7.73 4.71
N LEU A 52 -6.69 6.74 4.42
CA LEU A 52 -8.13 6.98 4.33
C LEU A 52 -8.77 7.57 5.59
N ASN A 53 -8.33 7.15 6.77
CA ASN A 53 -8.84 7.68 8.04
C ASN A 53 -7.76 8.24 8.98
N GLY A 54 -6.48 8.12 8.63
CA GLY A 54 -5.33 8.64 9.38
C GLY A 54 -5.09 8.02 10.76
N VAL A 55 -5.99 7.17 11.26
CA VAL A 55 -6.00 6.70 12.65
C VAL A 55 -4.79 5.83 12.98
N ILE A 56 -4.21 5.12 11.99
CA ILE A 56 -2.97 4.35 12.22
C ILE A 56 -1.86 5.32 12.63
N GLN A 57 -1.58 6.34 11.81
CA GLN A 57 -0.54 7.33 12.06
C GLN A 57 -0.81 8.10 13.34
N GLU A 58 -2.03 8.65 13.52
CA GLU A 58 -2.42 9.35 14.74
C GLU A 58 -2.16 8.52 16.01
N THR A 59 -2.46 7.22 15.97
CA THR A 59 -2.24 6.31 17.09
C THR A 59 -0.76 6.10 17.37
N LEU A 60 0.06 5.91 16.32
CA LEU A 60 1.50 5.70 16.45
C LEU A 60 2.21 6.97 16.92
N GLU A 61 1.86 8.11 16.36
CA GLU A 61 2.38 9.44 16.75
C GLU A 61 2.03 9.81 18.19
N ALA A 62 0.79 9.53 18.61
CA ALA A 62 0.37 9.75 19.99
C ALA A 62 1.19 8.91 20.99
N ARG A 63 1.57 7.68 20.62
CA ARG A 63 2.43 6.82 21.44
C ARG A 63 3.88 7.27 21.45
N ALA A 64 4.38 7.65 20.29
CA ALA A 64 5.72 8.19 20.14
C ALA A 64 5.89 9.56 20.81
N GLY A 65 4.79 10.29 21.06
CA GLY A 65 4.80 11.66 21.55
C GLY A 65 5.36 12.66 20.55
N THR A 66 5.33 12.32 19.26
CA THR A 66 5.90 13.13 18.17
C THR A 66 5.18 12.84 16.86
N GLN A 67 5.31 13.72 15.89
CA GLN A 67 4.75 13.55 14.54
C GLN A 67 5.80 13.00 13.57
N PHE A 68 5.30 12.30 12.54
CA PHE A 68 6.09 11.77 11.43
C PHE A 68 5.79 12.56 10.14
N ARG A 69 6.64 12.45 9.15
CA ARG A 69 6.34 12.97 7.81
C ARG A 69 5.41 11.99 7.09
N ASP A 70 4.30 12.50 6.56
CA ASP A 70 3.29 11.68 5.90
C ASP A 70 3.21 11.98 4.40
N TYR A 71 3.35 10.94 3.59
CA TYR A 71 3.24 10.98 2.14
C TYR A 71 2.22 9.97 1.61
N THR A 72 1.45 9.32 2.48
CA THR A 72 0.47 8.31 2.09
C THR A 72 -0.62 8.88 1.21
N GLN A 73 -1.09 8.10 0.23
CA GLN A 73 -2.17 8.53 -0.67
C GLN A 73 -3.09 7.37 -1.04
N SER A 74 -4.39 7.57 -0.82
CA SER A 74 -5.41 6.59 -1.18
C SER A 74 -5.39 6.25 -2.67
N GLY A 75 -5.39 4.96 -2.98
CA GLY A 75 -5.34 4.47 -4.36
C GLY A 75 -3.92 4.33 -4.93
N ALA A 76 -2.88 4.56 -4.13
CA ALA A 76 -1.52 4.33 -4.56
C ALA A 76 -1.26 2.85 -4.84
N GLU A 77 -0.66 2.55 -5.98
CA GLU A 77 -0.06 1.25 -6.31
C GLU A 77 1.43 1.27 -5.93
N LEU A 78 2.08 0.13 -5.86
CA LEU A 78 3.51 0.09 -5.51
C LEU A 78 4.35 0.86 -6.53
N SER A 79 4.11 0.58 -7.83
CA SER A 79 4.86 1.21 -8.92
C SER A 79 3.93 1.62 -10.07
N GLY A 80 3.78 2.90 -10.28
CA GLY A 80 2.86 3.42 -11.29
C GLY A 80 1.44 3.54 -10.75
N GLY A 81 0.46 3.53 -11.63
CA GLY A 81 -0.94 3.72 -11.27
C GLY A 81 -1.54 4.95 -11.95
N LEU A 82 -2.88 4.98 -11.98
CA LEU A 82 -3.63 6.06 -12.62
C LEU A 82 -4.34 6.97 -11.62
N LEU A 83 -4.46 6.52 -10.37
CA LEU A 83 -5.32 7.17 -9.37
C LEU A 83 -4.54 8.10 -8.44
N ALA A 84 -3.32 7.72 -8.08
CA ALA A 84 -2.47 8.46 -7.15
C ALA A 84 -0.99 8.23 -7.49
N PRO A 85 -0.07 9.09 -7.02
CA PRO A 85 1.35 8.79 -7.01
C PRO A 85 1.62 7.45 -6.35
N SER A 86 2.46 6.64 -6.98
CA SER A 86 2.85 5.33 -6.44
C SER A 86 3.63 5.46 -5.13
N VAL A 87 3.69 4.37 -4.38
CA VAL A 87 4.48 4.31 -3.13
C VAL A 87 5.96 4.63 -3.40
N ILE A 88 6.48 4.20 -4.57
CA ILE A 88 7.83 4.56 -5.01
C ILE A 88 7.95 6.07 -5.23
N GLU A 89 6.99 6.72 -5.89
CA GLU A 89 7.00 8.17 -6.11
C GLU A 89 6.87 8.94 -4.80
N GLN A 90 6.06 8.48 -3.86
CA GLN A 90 5.96 9.05 -2.51
C GLN A 90 7.33 9.06 -1.81
N PHE A 91 8.07 7.94 -1.89
CA PHE A 91 9.43 7.88 -1.33
C PHE A 91 10.40 8.84 -2.05
N LEU A 92 10.34 8.91 -3.37
CA LEU A 92 11.19 9.82 -4.14
C LEU A 92 10.93 11.28 -3.77
N ASP A 93 9.66 11.65 -3.60
CA ASP A 93 9.26 12.99 -3.16
C ASP A 93 9.73 13.28 -1.74
N ALA A 94 9.54 12.34 -0.80
CA ALA A 94 10.01 12.47 0.56
C ALA A 94 11.53 12.67 0.63
N ASN A 95 12.27 11.86 -0.12
CA ASN A 95 13.72 11.91 -0.18
C ASN A 95 14.24 13.18 -0.87
N ALA A 96 13.54 13.66 -1.90
CA ALA A 96 13.89 14.92 -2.58
C ALA A 96 13.59 16.14 -1.71
N HIS A 97 12.54 16.11 -0.90
CA HIS A 97 12.20 17.19 0.02
C HIS A 97 13.20 17.29 1.17
N ASN A 98 13.49 16.17 1.83
CA ASN A 98 14.52 16.05 2.86
C ASN A 98 15.04 14.61 2.89
N GLY A 99 16.26 14.39 2.39
CA GLY A 99 16.88 13.07 2.32
C GLY A 99 17.40 12.51 3.65
N ASN A 100 17.18 13.21 4.77
CA ASN A 100 17.54 12.69 6.09
C ASN A 100 16.42 11.77 6.61
N ILE A 101 16.29 10.59 5.99
CA ILE A 101 15.31 9.56 6.34
C ILE A 101 16.05 8.39 7.00
N ASN A 102 15.71 8.10 8.24
CA ASN A 102 16.24 6.97 8.99
C ASN A 102 15.30 5.76 8.97
N THR A 103 14.01 6.02 9.16
CA THR A 103 12.98 4.98 9.28
C THR A 103 11.84 5.23 8.31
N ILE A 104 11.43 4.18 7.61
CA ILE A 104 10.22 4.19 6.78
C ILE A 104 9.18 3.27 7.40
N LEU A 105 7.98 3.81 7.60
CA LEU A 105 6.79 3.05 7.89
C LEU A 105 5.94 3.00 6.61
N MET A 106 5.59 1.81 6.12
CA MET A 106 4.91 1.70 4.84
C MET A 106 3.88 0.58 4.76
N ASP A 107 2.96 0.74 3.83
CA ASP A 107 2.20 -0.33 3.20
C ASP A 107 2.30 -0.21 1.67
N GLY A 108 1.65 -1.08 0.93
CA GLY A 108 1.60 -1.00 -0.53
C GLY A 108 1.64 -2.37 -1.22
N ALA A 109 1.43 -2.35 -2.53
CA ALA A 109 1.27 -3.48 -3.45
C ALA A 109 -0.13 -4.16 -3.43
N GLY A 110 -0.99 -3.88 -2.45
CA GLY A 110 -2.36 -4.41 -2.45
C GLY A 110 -3.19 -3.85 -3.61
N ASN A 111 -3.06 -2.57 -3.89
CA ASN A 111 -3.80 -1.90 -4.96
C ASN A 111 -3.40 -2.38 -6.36
N ASP A 112 -2.19 -2.86 -6.56
CA ASP A 112 -1.74 -3.48 -7.82
C ASP A 112 -2.56 -4.74 -8.17
N ILE A 113 -3.14 -5.38 -7.15
CA ILE A 113 -4.04 -6.54 -7.30
C ILE A 113 -5.51 -6.09 -7.21
N LEU A 114 -5.87 -5.28 -6.21
CA LEU A 114 -7.25 -4.91 -5.90
C LEU A 114 -7.88 -4.04 -6.97
N ILE A 115 -7.17 -3.02 -7.48
CA ILE A 115 -7.73 -2.09 -8.47
C ILE A 115 -8.09 -2.82 -9.76
N PRO A 116 -7.18 -3.54 -10.45
CA PRO A 116 -7.55 -4.27 -11.65
C PRO A 116 -8.58 -5.37 -11.38
N ALA A 117 -8.50 -6.08 -10.25
CA ALA A 117 -9.43 -7.14 -9.90
C ALA A 117 -10.85 -6.61 -9.67
N THR A 118 -11.02 -5.45 -9.04
CA THR A 118 -12.34 -4.87 -8.76
C THR A 118 -12.98 -4.20 -9.98
N LEU A 119 -12.19 -3.67 -10.91
CA LEU A 119 -12.70 -3.01 -12.11
C LEU A 119 -13.14 -4.01 -13.17
N LEU A 120 -12.26 -4.80 -13.72
CA LEU A 120 -12.51 -5.65 -14.89
C LEU A 120 -11.93 -7.07 -14.74
N ASP A 121 -11.16 -7.32 -13.70
CA ASP A 121 -10.41 -8.55 -13.44
C ASP A 121 -9.63 -9.10 -14.66
N PRO A 122 -8.83 -8.28 -15.35
CA PRO A 122 -8.15 -8.69 -16.58
C PRO A 122 -7.12 -9.80 -16.33
N TYR A 123 -6.63 -9.90 -15.10
CA TYR A 123 -5.66 -10.92 -14.69
C TYR A 123 -6.31 -12.16 -14.09
N GLY A 124 -7.61 -12.13 -13.82
CA GLY A 124 -8.33 -13.26 -13.25
C GLY A 124 -7.96 -13.59 -11.81
N CYS A 125 -7.87 -12.57 -10.97
CA CYS A 125 -7.63 -12.70 -9.53
C CYS A 125 -8.90 -13.00 -8.73
N ARG A 126 -10.11 -12.81 -9.32
CA ARG A 126 -11.38 -13.06 -8.62
C ARG A 126 -11.95 -14.43 -8.90
N THR A 127 -12.80 -14.91 -7.97
CA THR A 127 -13.62 -16.09 -8.17
C THR A 127 -14.70 -15.80 -9.20
N HIS A 128 -14.85 -16.71 -10.17
CA HIS A 128 -15.96 -16.77 -11.10
C HIS A 128 -16.57 -18.16 -11.04
N TRP A 129 -17.83 -18.34 -11.52
CA TRP A 129 -18.52 -19.64 -11.52
C TRP A 129 -17.78 -20.76 -12.24
N TYR A 130 -16.82 -20.40 -13.15
CA TYR A 130 -15.97 -21.32 -13.92
C TYR A 130 -14.51 -21.34 -13.45
N ARG A 131 -14.15 -20.55 -12.40
CA ARG A 131 -12.77 -20.41 -11.93
C ARG A 131 -12.73 -20.48 -10.40
N TRP A 132 -12.13 -21.53 -9.89
CA TRP A 132 -12.04 -21.83 -8.46
C TRP A 132 -10.74 -21.38 -7.81
N TRP A 133 -9.75 -20.95 -8.62
CA TRP A 133 -8.43 -20.47 -8.19
C TRP A 133 -8.05 -19.23 -8.98
N PRO A 134 -7.14 -18.37 -8.42
CA PRO A 134 -6.56 -17.29 -9.20
C PRO A 134 -5.88 -17.84 -10.47
N SER A 135 -5.92 -17.09 -11.56
CA SER A 135 -5.29 -17.51 -12.81
C SER A 135 -3.76 -17.41 -12.75
N ASN A 136 -3.06 -18.06 -13.68
CA ASN A 136 -1.61 -17.88 -13.82
C ASN A 136 -1.24 -16.42 -14.11
N SER A 137 -2.09 -15.66 -14.80
CA SER A 137 -1.85 -14.22 -15.04
C SER A 137 -1.92 -13.42 -13.76
N CYS A 138 -2.79 -13.81 -12.80
CA CYS A 138 -2.85 -13.20 -11.48
C CYS A 138 -1.56 -13.47 -10.68
N TYR A 139 -1.11 -14.71 -10.64
CA TYR A 139 0.15 -15.07 -9.99
C TYR A 139 1.36 -14.38 -10.63
N ASN A 140 1.38 -14.24 -11.97
CA ASN A 140 2.44 -13.50 -12.65
C ASN A 140 2.45 -12.02 -12.25
N LEU A 141 1.28 -11.37 -12.21
CA LEU A 141 1.16 -10.00 -11.73
C LEU A 141 1.76 -9.85 -10.32
N ILE A 142 1.42 -10.75 -9.40
CA ILE A 142 1.90 -10.71 -8.02
C ILE A 142 3.43 -10.96 -7.96
N ASN A 143 3.94 -11.90 -8.76
CA ASN A 143 5.38 -12.13 -8.86
C ASN A 143 6.13 -10.91 -9.43
N ASP A 144 5.55 -10.19 -10.39
CA ASP A 144 6.13 -8.95 -10.91
C ASP A 144 6.21 -7.89 -9.81
N GLN A 145 5.17 -7.75 -8.98
CA GLN A 145 5.20 -6.83 -7.82
C GLN A 145 6.25 -7.23 -6.78
N TYR A 146 6.45 -8.52 -6.55
CA TYR A 146 7.53 -9.00 -5.67
C TYR A 146 8.91 -8.51 -6.14
N PHE A 147 9.24 -8.64 -7.42
CA PHE A 147 10.53 -8.18 -7.95
C PHE A 147 10.67 -6.65 -7.83
N ILE A 148 9.59 -5.91 -8.09
CA ILE A 148 9.55 -4.45 -7.90
C ILE A 148 9.79 -4.10 -6.42
N ALA A 149 9.16 -4.83 -5.50
CA ALA A 149 9.34 -4.64 -4.07
C ALA A 149 10.81 -4.86 -3.64
N VAL A 150 11.45 -5.95 -4.10
CA VAL A 150 12.87 -6.21 -3.82
C VAL A 150 13.76 -5.09 -4.35
N ASP A 151 13.55 -4.66 -5.61
CA ASP A 151 14.32 -3.57 -6.21
C ASP A 151 14.11 -2.25 -5.45
N PHE A 152 12.88 -1.97 -5.04
CA PHE A 152 12.55 -0.76 -4.27
C PHE A 152 13.20 -0.76 -2.88
N LEU A 153 13.13 -1.86 -2.14
CA LEU A 153 13.79 -2.00 -0.84
C LEU A 153 15.31 -1.82 -0.95
N ASN A 154 15.93 -2.40 -1.99
CA ASN A 154 17.36 -2.21 -2.25
C ASN A 154 17.68 -0.75 -2.60
N TYR A 155 16.82 -0.08 -3.34
CA TYR A 155 16.98 1.33 -3.66
C TYR A 155 16.88 2.20 -2.41
N ILE A 156 15.87 1.99 -1.55
CA ILE A 156 15.72 2.67 -0.26
C ILE A 156 16.98 2.51 0.58
N ALA A 157 17.50 1.28 0.75
CA ALA A 157 18.71 1.01 1.51
C ALA A 157 19.92 1.75 0.95
N ALA A 158 20.04 1.87 -0.38
CA ALA A 158 21.13 2.59 -1.04
C ALA A 158 21.10 4.11 -0.80
N THR A 159 19.97 4.69 -0.38
CA THR A 159 19.88 6.11 0.01
C THR A 159 20.31 6.36 1.46
N GLY A 160 20.56 5.32 2.26
CA GLY A 160 21.01 5.42 3.64
C GLY A 160 19.92 5.22 4.69
N VAL A 161 18.70 4.91 4.29
CA VAL A 161 17.62 4.49 5.20
C VAL A 161 18.06 3.22 5.92
N GLN A 162 17.87 3.19 7.26
CA GLN A 162 18.33 2.11 8.10
C GLN A 162 17.22 1.08 8.39
N ASP A 163 16.00 1.56 8.60
CA ASP A 163 14.90 0.74 9.07
C ASP A 163 13.67 0.90 8.19
N ILE A 164 13.02 -0.23 7.88
CA ILE A 164 11.76 -0.27 7.15
C ILE A 164 10.80 -1.15 7.93
N VAL A 165 9.62 -0.63 8.24
CA VAL A 165 8.49 -1.37 8.80
C VAL A 165 7.41 -1.44 7.74
N TRP A 166 7.17 -2.61 7.17
CA TRP A 166 6.18 -2.83 6.13
C TRP A 166 4.96 -3.55 6.69
N LEU A 167 3.81 -2.87 6.72
CA LEU A 167 2.53 -3.49 7.08
C LEU A 167 1.96 -4.25 5.89
N GLY A 168 1.70 -5.53 6.04
CA GLY A 168 0.94 -6.36 5.09
C GLY A 168 -0.55 -6.10 5.15
N TYR A 169 -1.30 -6.83 4.33
CA TYR A 169 -2.76 -6.73 4.27
C TYR A 169 -3.41 -7.83 5.10
N TYR A 170 -4.51 -7.48 5.76
CA TYR A 170 -5.35 -8.47 6.45
C TYR A 170 -6.29 -9.18 5.46
N GLU A 171 -6.83 -10.30 5.87
CA GLU A 171 -7.77 -11.07 5.05
C GLU A 171 -9.08 -10.31 4.83
N LEU A 172 -9.58 -10.33 3.59
CA LEU A 172 -10.88 -9.75 3.25
C LEU A 172 -12.00 -10.59 3.89
N PRO A 173 -12.72 -10.09 4.91
CA PRO A 173 -13.59 -10.95 5.74
C PRO A 173 -14.86 -11.44 5.04
N ARG A 174 -15.33 -10.70 4.04
CA ARG A 174 -16.51 -11.04 3.22
C ARG A 174 -16.16 -11.14 1.74
N GLY A 175 -14.86 -11.11 1.47
CA GLY A 175 -14.31 -10.95 0.15
C GLY A 175 -14.44 -12.18 -0.74
N ASN A 176 -14.02 -11.99 -1.95
CA ASN A 176 -13.93 -13.03 -2.96
C ASN A 176 -12.79 -13.99 -2.63
N ALA A 177 -13.07 -15.29 -2.50
CA ALA A 177 -12.11 -16.30 -2.02
C ALA A 177 -10.80 -16.34 -2.84
N ASN A 178 -10.88 -16.20 -4.18
CA ASN A 178 -9.67 -16.17 -5.00
C ASN A 178 -8.89 -14.88 -4.79
N LEU A 179 -9.58 -13.75 -4.62
CA LEU A 179 -8.92 -12.47 -4.34
C LEU A 179 -8.20 -12.51 -2.99
N THR A 180 -8.84 -13.07 -1.96
CA THR A 180 -8.18 -13.32 -0.66
C THR A 180 -6.95 -14.22 -0.83
N THR A 181 -7.05 -15.30 -1.63
CA THR A 181 -5.91 -16.17 -1.92
C THR A 181 -4.79 -15.43 -2.65
N ALA A 182 -5.13 -14.55 -3.59
CA ALA A 182 -4.16 -13.74 -4.32
C ALA A 182 -3.44 -12.74 -3.40
N LEU A 183 -4.18 -12.05 -2.53
CA LEU A 183 -3.61 -11.11 -1.56
C LEU A 183 -2.71 -11.84 -0.55
N ASN A 184 -3.15 -12.97 0.00
CA ASN A 184 -2.33 -13.75 0.92
C ASN A 184 -1.01 -14.22 0.28
N TYR A 185 -1.05 -14.63 -0.99
CA TYR A 185 0.15 -14.97 -1.74
C TYR A 185 1.05 -13.74 -1.96
N GLY A 186 0.45 -12.57 -2.20
CA GLY A 186 1.18 -11.30 -2.28
C GLY A 186 1.89 -10.97 -0.97
N ASP A 187 1.20 -11.07 0.16
CA ASP A 187 1.78 -10.81 1.49
C ASP A 187 2.93 -11.77 1.82
N ASP A 188 2.81 -13.06 1.48
CA ASP A 188 3.91 -14.02 1.64
C ASP A 188 5.16 -13.59 0.86
N LEU A 189 4.97 -13.08 -0.36
CA LEU A 189 6.08 -12.59 -1.19
C LEU A 189 6.64 -11.25 -0.69
N LEU A 190 5.81 -10.34 -0.16
CA LEU A 190 6.29 -9.09 0.44
C LEU A 190 7.12 -9.36 1.71
N GLY A 191 6.66 -10.27 2.57
CA GLY A 191 7.45 -10.73 3.71
C GLY A 191 8.80 -11.30 3.26
N TYR A 192 8.81 -12.15 2.22
CA TYR A 192 10.03 -12.69 1.65
C TYR A 192 10.91 -11.60 1.00
N ALA A 193 10.33 -10.57 0.37
CA ALA A 193 11.08 -9.43 -0.15
C ALA A 193 11.85 -8.71 0.96
N CYS A 194 11.24 -8.51 2.13
CA CYS A 194 11.94 -8.00 3.32
C CYS A 194 13.12 -8.87 3.74
N GLU A 195 12.97 -10.19 3.71
CA GLU A 195 14.03 -11.13 4.12
C GLU A 195 15.24 -11.13 3.17
N VAL A 196 15.00 -11.02 1.86
CA VAL A 196 16.06 -11.18 0.83
C VAL A 196 16.66 -9.87 0.35
N SER A 197 16.01 -8.73 0.63
CA SER A 197 16.52 -7.43 0.23
C SER A 197 17.78 -7.08 1.01
N SER A 198 18.65 -6.26 0.41
CA SER A 198 19.85 -5.75 1.07
C SER A 198 19.57 -4.58 2.03
N SER A 199 18.29 -4.28 2.29
CA SER A 199 17.91 -3.27 3.28
C SER A 199 18.47 -3.65 4.65
N ALA A 200 18.93 -2.67 5.38
CA ALA A 200 19.64 -2.92 6.64
C ALA A 200 18.73 -3.66 7.64
N ASN A 201 17.46 -3.29 7.74
CA ASN A 201 16.52 -3.85 8.69
C ASN A 201 15.08 -3.68 8.18
N CYS A 202 14.64 -4.58 7.30
CA CYS A 202 13.23 -4.62 6.87
C CYS A 202 12.46 -5.58 7.77
N GLN A 203 11.38 -5.10 8.38
CA GLN A 203 10.49 -5.88 9.22
C GLN A 203 9.08 -5.86 8.63
N PHE A 204 8.59 -7.05 8.23
CA PHE A 204 7.24 -7.21 7.73
C PHE A 204 6.29 -7.50 8.89
N VAL A 205 5.23 -6.70 9.03
CA VAL A 205 4.16 -6.88 10.02
C VAL A 205 2.99 -7.55 9.31
N ASP A 206 2.74 -8.81 9.62
CA ASP A 206 1.65 -9.60 9.05
C ASP A 206 0.37 -9.47 9.91
N PRO A 207 -0.68 -8.77 9.44
CA PRO A 207 -1.90 -8.58 10.21
C PRO A 207 -2.94 -9.68 10.00
N ARG A 208 -2.66 -10.71 9.19
CA ARG A 208 -3.62 -11.78 8.90
C ARG A 208 -4.07 -12.50 10.15
N GLY A 209 -5.35 -12.83 10.21
CA GLY A 209 -5.97 -13.47 11.38
C GLY A 209 -6.19 -12.55 12.59
N THR A 210 -5.81 -11.28 12.53
CA THR A 210 -5.86 -10.37 13.70
C THR A 210 -6.93 -9.29 13.57
N VAL A 211 -7.40 -8.98 12.35
CA VAL A 211 -8.43 -7.96 12.08
C VAL A 211 -9.77 -8.66 11.86
N PRO A 212 -10.71 -8.63 12.84
CA PRO A 212 -12.00 -9.27 12.70
C PRO A 212 -12.90 -8.50 11.71
N ALA A 213 -13.88 -9.17 11.12
CA ALA A 213 -14.81 -8.59 10.15
C ALA A 213 -15.55 -7.32 10.64
N SER A 214 -15.74 -7.18 11.95
CA SER A 214 -16.36 -5.98 12.55
C SER A 214 -15.44 -4.76 12.56
N GLN A 215 -14.17 -4.94 12.26
CA GLN A 215 -13.15 -3.89 12.16
C GLN A 215 -12.80 -3.55 10.71
N VAL A 216 -13.57 -4.07 9.74
CA VAL A 216 -13.44 -3.77 8.32
C VAL A 216 -14.73 -3.11 7.84
N GLU A 217 -14.61 -2.04 7.06
CA GLU A 217 -15.72 -1.28 6.49
C GLU A 217 -16.60 -2.14 5.55
N SER A 218 -17.74 -1.60 5.16
CA SER A 218 -18.71 -2.32 4.30
C SER A 218 -18.18 -2.59 2.88
N ASP A 219 -17.11 -1.93 2.47
CA ASP A 219 -16.43 -2.16 1.20
C ASP A 219 -15.53 -3.41 1.21
N ASP A 220 -15.34 -4.03 2.38
CA ASP A 220 -14.57 -5.24 2.60
C ASP A 220 -13.05 -5.08 2.43
N ILE A 221 -12.58 -3.84 2.33
CA ILE A 221 -11.17 -3.50 2.06
C ILE A 221 -10.58 -2.63 3.18
N HIS A 222 -11.27 -1.54 3.54
CA HIS A 222 -10.70 -0.54 4.43
C HIS A 222 -10.97 -0.84 5.90
N PRO A 223 -10.02 -0.55 6.81
CA PRO A 223 -10.25 -0.72 8.24
C PRO A 223 -11.19 0.36 8.77
N THR A 224 -12.08 0.00 9.69
CA THR A 224 -12.75 0.99 10.53
C THR A 224 -11.73 1.69 11.44
N PRO A 225 -12.06 2.81 12.11
CA PRO A 225 -11.15 3.40 13.11
C PRO A 225 -10.67 2.40 14.17
N ALA A 226 -11.53 1.46 14.59
CA ALA A 226 -11.13 0.40 15.52
C ALA A 226 -10.17 -0.62 14.88
N GLY A 227 -10.33 -0.90 13.59
CA GLY A 227 -9.40 -1.72 12.80
C GLY A 227 -8.04 -1.05 12.67
N SER A 228 -8.03 0.26 12.38
CA SER A 228 -6.81 1.04 12.29
C SER A 228 -6.03 1.08 13.62
N VAL A 229 -6.72 1.23 14.76
CA VAL A 229 -6.09 1.11 16.08
C VAL A 229 -5.53 -0.29 16.30
N ASN A 230 -6.22 -1.34 15.85
CA ASN A 230 -5.71 -2.72 15.94
C ASN A 230 -4.42 -2.87 15.10
N LEU A 231 -4.40 -2.38 13.86
CA LEU A 231 -3.20 -2.40 13.01
C LEU A 231 -2.03 -1.62 13.65
N ALA A 232 -2.29 -0.43 14.19
CA ALA A 232 -1.30 0.34 14.94
C ALA A 232 -0.75 -0.43 16.16
N ASN A 233 -1.58 -1.23 16.84
CA ASN A 233 -1.14 -2.09 17.95
C ASN A 233 -0.15 -3.18 17.50
N GLN A 234 -0.25 -3.63 16.27
CA GLN A 234 0.66 -4.64 15.71
C GLN A 234 1.95 -4.01 15.18
N ILE A 235 1.87 -2.80 14.62
CA ILE A 235 3.03 -2.04 14.15
C ILE A 235 3.89 -1.60 15.34
N TRP A 236 3.27 -1.14 16.43
CA TRP A 236 3.96 -0.48 17.53
C TRP A 236 5.15 -1.26 18.11
N PRO A 237 5.05 -2.56 18.44
CA PRO A 237 6.17 -3.31 19.01
C PRO A 237 7.39 -3.39 18.10
N VAL A 238 7.18 -3.23 16.80
CA VAL A 238 8.23 -3.25 15.78
C VAL A 238 8.82 -1.86 15.57
N LEU A 239 7.97 -0.83 15.58
CA LEU A 239 8.36 0.55 15.32
C LEU A 239 9.02 1.24 16.54
N ASP A 240 8.48 1.03 17.76
CA ASP A 240 8.95 1.69 18.99
C ASP A 240 10.47 1.59 19.22
N PRO A 241 11.12 0.42 19.04
CA PRO A 241 12.57 0.30 19.21
C PRO A 241 13.41 1.06 18.17
N LEU A 242 12.79 1.53 17.08
CA LEU A 242 13.44 2.22 15.96
C LEU A 242 13.31 3.75 16.07
N LEU A 243 12.53 4.24 17.03
CA LEU A 243 12.28 5.66 17.30
C LEU A 243 13.26 6.22 18.33
#